data_c700bae698f908f3c587fc35b68be005
#
_entry.id   c700bae698f908f3c587fc35b68be005
#
_cell.length_a   1.000
_cell.length_b   1.000
_cell.length_c   1.000
_cell.angle_alpha   90.00
_cell.angle_beta   90.00
_cell.angle_gamma   90.00
#
_symmetry.space_group_name_H-M   'P 1'
#
loop_
_entity.id
_entity.type
_entity.pdbx_description
1 polymer ?
#
loop_
_entity_poly.entity_id
_entity_poly.type
_entity_poly.pdbx_seq_one_letter_code
_entity_poly.pdbx_strand_id
1 'polypeptide(L)'
;MPIQTPICDFGQKAHDFELKSTDSKIVSLNDVKGENGTLIMFICNHCPYVKAITKEIVEDCNELKKLGINTVAICANDAENYPEDSFDNMVEFAKNNKFNFPYLHDETQEIAKIYDAVCTPDFFGYNKNLELHYRGRLRELKNFIPVKDGESDLFKAMKQIAETNNGPQNQIPSAGCSIKWKVN
;
A
#
# COMPACT_ATOMS: atom_id res chain seq x y z
N MET A 1 1.46 -18.98 -8.37
CA MET A 1 1.64 -18.98 -6.90
C MET A 1 1.80 -17.56 -6.41
N PRO A 2 1.24 -17.20 -5.25
CA PRO A 2 1.47 -15.88 -4.69
C PRO A 2 2.93 -15.69 -4.30
N ILE A 3 3.39 -14.46 -4.42
CA ILE A 3 4.70 -14.02 -3.91
C ILE A 3 4.48 -13.44 -2.53
N GLN A 4 5.38 -13.74 -1.61
CA GLN A 4 5.38 -13.12 -0.29
C GLN A 4 6.40 -11.98 -0.21
N THR A 5 6.08 -10.96 0.58
CA THR A 5 7.01 -9.87 0.86
C THR A 5 8.14 -10.34 1.76
N PRO A 6 9.31 -9.67 1.71
CA PRO A 6 10.34 -9.84 2.74
C PRO A 6 9.81 -9.44 4.12
N ILE A 7 10.58 -9.78 5.15
CA ILE A 7 10.32 -9.29 6.51
C ILE A 7 10.62 -7.80 6.62
N CYS A 8 10.04 -7.15 7.62
CA CYS A 8 10.26 -5.73 7.88
C CYS A 8 11.72 -5.43 8.19
N ASP A 9 12.31 -4.49 7.44
CA ASP A 9 13.62 -3.93 7.73
C ASP A 9 13.42 -2.69 8.62
N PHE A 10 13.34 -2.93 9.92
CA PHE A 10 13.04 -1.89 10.91
C PHE A 10 14.02 -0.72 10.83
N GLY A 11 13.47 0.48 10.75
CA GLY A 11 14.23 1.71 10.69
C GLY A 11 14.63 2.17 9.29
N GLN A 12 14.36 1.38 8.26
CA GLN A 12 14.63 1.78 6.88
C GLN A 12 13.85 3.05 6.54
N LYS A 13 14.54 4.05 6.02
CA LYS A 13 13.91 5.32 5.66
C LYS A 13 13.06 5.20 4.40
N ALA A 14 11.91 5.88 4.41
CA ALA A 14 11.11 6.04 3.20
C ALA A 14 11.89 6.86 2.15
N HIS A 15 11.64 6.57 0.88
CA HIS A 15 12.24 7.28 -0.24
C HIS A 15 11.29 8.34 -0.79
N ASP A 16 11.83 9.47 -1.21
CA ASP A 16 11.04 10.52 -1.85
C ASP A 16 10.50 10.04 -3.20
N PHE A 17 9.36 10.57 -3.55
CA PHE A 17 8.75 10.36 -4.85
C PHE A 17 7.93 11.57 -5.28
N GLU A 18 7.71 11.69 -6.57
CA GLU A 18 6.78 12.63 -7.18
C GLU A 18 6.06 11.89 -8.30
N LEU A 19 4.79 11.58 -8.11
CA LEU A 19 4.02 10.75 -9.03
C LEU A 19 2.67 11.38 -9.32
N LYS A 20 2.14 11.08 -10.50
CA LYS A 20 0.82 11.56 -10.91
C LYS A 20 -0.27 10.77 -10.22
N SER A 21 -1.16 11.49 -9.56
CA SER A 21 -2.36 10.93 -8.93
C SER A 21 -3.52 10.82 -9.94
N THR A 22 -4.49 9.97 -9.61
CA THR A 22 -5.71 9.79 -10.42
C THR A 22 -6.54 11.07 -10.54
N ASP A 23 -6.35 12.05 -9.66
CA ASP A 23 -6.96 13.39 -9.78
C ASP A 23 -6.12 14.37 -10.62
N SER A 24 -5.09 13.87 -11.32
CA SER A 24 -4.16 14.59 -12.19
C SER A 24 -3.15 15.50 -11.47
N LYS A 25 -3.13 15.50 -10.14
CA LYS A 25 -2.13 16.26 -9.37
C LYS A 25 -0.85 15.44 -9.25
N ILE A 26 0.28 16.16 -9.13
CA ILE A 26 1.56 15.54 -8.77
C ILE A 26 1.64 15.49 -7.24
N VAL A 27 1.89 14.31 -6.70
CA VAL A 27 1.90 14.06 -5.25
C VAL A 27 3.27 13.54 -4.85
N SER A 28 3.86 14.15 -3.82
CA SER A 28 5.16 13.76 -3.26
C SER A 28 4.98 13.05 -1.91
N LEU A 29 6.05 12.41 -1.43
CA LEU A 29 6.07 11.83 -0.08
C LEU A 29 5.75 12.90 0.97
N ASN A 30 6.31 14.11 0.81
CA ASN A 30 6.07 15.20 1.75
C ASN A 30 4.59 15.61 1.81
N ASP A 31 3.88 15.51 0.68
CA ASP A 31 2.44 15.81 0.63
C ASP A 31 1.59 14.80 1.40
N VAL A 32 2.05 13.55 1.51
CA VAL A 32 1.24 12.46 2.08
C VAL A 32 1.74 11.97 3.43
N LYS A 33 2.86 12.48 3.94
CA LYS A 33 3.33 12.05 5.25
C LYS A 33 2.34 12.49 6.34
N GLY A 34 2.05 11.58 7.27
CA GLY A 34 1.16 11.85 8.39
C GLY A 34 1.91 12.32 9.63
N GLU A 35 1.19 13.00 10.50
CA GLU A 35 1.72 13.51 11.77
C GLU A 35 2.25 12.39 12.67
N ASN A 36 1.55 11.25 12.70
CA ASN A 36 1.87 10.11 13.56
C ASN A 36 2.32 8.86 12.80
N GLY A 37 2.33 8.90 11.49
CA GLY A 37 2.76 7.80 10.64
C GLY A 37 2.25 7.92 9.22
N THR A 38 2.79 7.08 8.35
CA THR A 38 2.44 7.06 6.93
C THR A 38 2.37 5.63 6.44
N LEU A 39 1.32 5.30 5.72
CA LEU A 39 1.14 3.99 5.08
C LEU A 39 1.30 4.15 3.56
N ILE A 40 2.26 3.44 2.99
CA ILE A 40 2.47 3.37 1.55
C ILE A 40 2.10 1.96 1.09
N MET A 41 1.20 1.87 0.11
CA MET A 41 0.73 0.58 -0.41
C MET A 41 1.03 0.48 -1.90
N PHE A 42 1.59 -0.63 -2.33
CA PHE A 42 1.64 -0.97 -3.75
C PHE A 42 0.47 -1.89 -4.06
N ILE A 43 -0.43 -1.42 -4.92
CA ILE A 43 -1.63 -2.16 -5.34
C ILE A 43 -1.81 -2.03 -6.84
N CYS A 44 -2.74 -2.80 -7.40
CA CYS A 44 -3.15 -2.67 -8.80
C CYS A 44 -4.65 -2.89 -8.92
N ASN A 45 -5.20 -2.74 -10.13
CA ASN A 45 -6.64 -2.76 -10.34
C ASN A 45 -7.22 -4.16 -10.55
N HIS A 46 -6.40 -5.13 -10.96
CA HIS A 46 -6.90 -6.44 -11.41
C HIS A 46 -6.50 -7.60 -10.49
N CYS A 47 -5.63 -7.37 -9.51
CA CYS A 47 -5.14 -8.43 -8.63
C CYS A 47 -6.25 -8.96 -7.71
N PRO A 48 -6.56 -10.27 -7.70
CA PRO A 48 -7.59 -10.81 -6.83
C PRO A 48 -7.27 -10.66 -5.34
N TYR A 49 -5.99 -10.65 -4.96
CA TYR A 49 -5.57 -10.39 -3.58
C TYR A 49 -5.88 -8.96 -3.14
N VAL A 50 -5.76 -7.99 -4.06
CA VAL A 50 -6.14 -6.59 -3.80
C VAL A 50 -7.65 -6.45 -3.75
N LYS A 51 -8.36 -6.99 -4.75
CA LYS A 51 -9.83 -6.89 -4.82
C LYS A 51 -10.52 -7.47 -3.59
N ALA A 52 -9.97 -8.56 -3.05
CA ALA A 52 -10.54 -9.21 -1.86
C ALA A 52 -10.54 -8.32 -0.63
N ILE A 53 -9.61 -7.35 -0.53
CA ILE A 53 -9.41 -6.52 0.65
C ILE A 53 -9.63 -5.02 0.40
N THR A 54 -9.97 -4.62 -0.82
CA THR A 54 -10.07 -3.18 -1.18
C THR A 54 -11.05 -2.43 -0.29
N LYS A 55 -12.21 -3.02 0.00
CA LYS A 55 -13.20 -2.39 0.87
C LYS A 55 -12.63 -2.16 2.28
N GLU A 56 -11.94 -3.14 2.82
CA GLU A 56 -11.34 -3.03 4.16
C GLU A 56 -10.16 -2.06 4.16
N ILE A 57 -9.38 -1.99 3.09
CA ILE A 57 -8.33 -0.97 2.94
C ILE A 57 -8.93 0.42 3.13
N VAL A 58 -10.04 0.72 2.44
CA VAL A 58 -10.68 2.03 2.52
C VAL A 58 -11.22 2.30 3.94
N GLU A 59 -11.84 1.31 4.55
CA GLU A 59 -12.35 1.40 5.93
C GLU A 59 -11.21 1.65 6.92
N ASP A 60 -10.15 0.85 6.84
CA ASP A 60 -8.99 0.98 7.73
C ASP A 60 -8.29 2.32 7.56
N CYS A 61 -8.07 2.75 6.31
CA CYS A 61 -7.41 4.03 6.03
C CYS A 61 -8.22 5.22 6.55
N ASN A 62 -9.54 5.13 6.49
CA ASN A 62 -10.42 6.16 7.04
C ASN A 62 -10.27 6.28 8.56
N GLU A 63 -10.19 5.14 9.26
CA GLU A 63 -9.96 5.13 10.70
C GLU A 63 -8.53 5.54 11.08
N LEU A 64 -7.52 5.10 10.29
CA LEU A 64 -6.13 5.49 10.52
C LEU A 64 -5.92 6.99 10.39
N LYS A 65 -6.65 7.65 9.49
CA LYS A 65 -6.57 9.10 9.32
C LYS A 65 -6.93 9.83 10.62
N LYS A 66 -7.90 9.32 11.37
CA LYS A 66 -8.29 9.88 12.68
C LYS A 66 -7.18 9.77 13.72
N LEU A 67 -6.23 8.85 13.51
CA LEU A 67 -5.06 8.65 14.38
C LEU A 67 -3.83 9.44 13.91
N GLY A 68 -3.97 10.28 12.89
CA GLY A 68 -2.86 11.06 12.33
C GLY A 68 -1.98 10.27 11.37
N ILE A 69 -2.49 9.18 10.82
CA ILE A 69 -1.79 8.38 9.82
C ILE A 69 -2.41 8.64 8.45
N ASN A 70 -1.58 9.11 7.52
CA ASN A 70 -1.98 9.30 6.14
C ASN A 70 -1.58 8.09 5.29
N THR A 71 -2.32 7.87 4.21
CA THR A 71 -2.11 6.74 3.32
C THR A 71 -1.95 7.20 1.89
N VAL A 72 -1.11 6.50 1.13
CA VAL A 72 -0.97 6.65 -0.31
C VAL A 72 -0.87 5.27 -0.94
N ALA A 73 -1.53 5.08 -2.08
CA ALA A 73 -1.42 3.86 -2.88
C ALA A 73 -0.68 4.16 -4.19
N ILE A 74 0.12 3.20 -4.64
CA ILE A 74 0.94 3.33 -5.85
C ILE A 74 0.71 2.09 -6.72
N CYS A 75 0.45 2.30 -8.02
CA CYS A 75 0.39 1.24 -9.01
C CYS A 75 1.60 1.35 -9.93
N ALA A 76 2.37 0.27 -10.03
CA ALA A 76 3.59 0.22 -10.83
C ALA A 76 3.53 -0.83 -11.95
N ASN A 77 2.40 -1.51 -12.15
CA ASN A 77 2.30 -2.55 -13.17
C ASN A 77 2.46 -1.98 -14.59
N ASP A 78 3.07 -2.78 -15.46
CA ASP A 78 3.23 -2.47 -16.87
C ASP A 78 1.87 -2.41 -17.56
N ALA A 79 1.36 -1.21 -17.78
CA ALA A 79 0.04 -0.99 -18.38
C ALA A 79 0.00 -1.27 -19.89
N GLU A 80 1.12 -1.35 -20.55
CA GLU A 80 1.15 -1.70 -21.99
C GLU A 80 0.78 -3.17 -22.20
N ASN A 81 1.35 -4.05 -21.38
CA ASN A 81 1.07 -5.49 -21.44
C ASN A 81 -0.09 -5.93 -20.54
N TYR A 82 -0.46 -5.09 -19.58
CA TYR A 82 -1.57 -5.33 -18.65
C TYR A 82 -2.50 -4.11 -18.62
N PRO A 83 -3.30 -3.90 -19.69
CA PRO A 83 -4.12 -2.70 -19.84
C PRO A 83 -5.17 -2.52 -18.74
N GLU A 84 -5.50 -3.56 -17.98
CA GLU A 84 -6.35 -3.46 -16.80
C GLU A 84 -5.79 -2.49 -15.76
N ASP A 85 -4.47 -2.29 -15.76
CA ASP A 85 -3.77 -1.39 -14.86
C ASP A 85 -3.36 -0.06 -15.51
N SER A 86 -4.03 0.33 -16.59
CA SER A 86 -3.84 1.64 -17.21
C SER A 86 -4.21 2.77 -16.25
N PHE A 87 -3.70 3.96 -16.50
CA PHE A 87 -4.04 5.14 -15.71
C PHE A 87 -5.54 5.42 -15.72
N ASP A 88 -6.20 5.29 -16.87
CA ASP A 88 -7.64 5.48 -16.96
C ASP A 88 -8.40 4.47 -16.10
N ASN A 89 -7.96 3.22 -16.07
CA ASN A 89 -8.54 2.19 -15.22
C ASN A 89 -8.22 2.43 -13.74
N MET A 90 -7.07 3.02 -13.40
CA MET A 90 -6.80 3.46 -12.04
C MET A 90 -7.78 4.53 -11.57
N VAL A 91 -8.11 5.49 -12.42
CA VAL A 91 -9.11 6.54 -12.13
C VAL A 91 -10.46 5.90 -11.81
N GLU A 92 -10.91 4.96 -12.64
CA GLU A 92 -12.17 4.25 -12.44
C GLU A 92 -12.14 3.38 -11.17
N PHE A 93 -11.04 2.68 -10.94
CA PHE A 93 -10.88 1.83 -9.75
C PHE A 93 -10.96 2.65 -8.45
N ALA A 94 -10.26 3.77 -8.39
CA ALA A 94 -10.29 4.68 -7.25
C ALA A 94 -11.70 5.24 -7.00
N LYS A 95 -12.39 5.63 -8.07
CA LYS A 95 -13.75 6.16 -8.00
C LYS A 95 -14.76 5.09 -7.54
N ASN A 96 -14.72 3.93 -8.19
CA ASN A 96 -15.68 2.84 -7.91
C ASN A 96 -15.52 2.28 -6.50
N ASN A 97 -14.30 2.29 -5.96
CA ASN A 97 -14.00 1.81 -4.61
C ASN A 97 -13.99 2.92 -3.57
N LYS A 98 -14.32 4.15 -3.95
CA LYS A 98 -14.40 5.31 -3.05
C LYS A 98 -13.11 5.54 -2.26
N PHE A 99 -11.98 5.51 -2.94
CA PHE A 99 -10.68 5.75 -2.31
C PHE A 99 -10.67 7.11 -1.61
N ASN A 100 -10.29 7.12 -0.35
CA ASN A 100 -10.13 8.31 0.50
C ASN A 100 -8.66 8.69 0.68
N PHE A 101 -7.79 8.18 -0.18
CA PHE A 101 -6.35 8.42 -0.24
C PHE A 101 -5.91 8.57 -1.69
N PRO A 102 -4.77 9.24 -1.95
CA PRO A 102 -4.23 9.36 -3.31
C PRO A 102 -3.85 7.99 -3.89
N TYR A 103 -4.12 7.81 -5.18
CA TYR A 103 -3.72 6.63 -5.95
C TYR A 103 -2.82 7.10 -7.08
N LEU A 104 -1.53 6.74 -7.00
CA LEU A 104 -0.47 7.29 -7.84
C LEU A 104 0.02 6.28 -8.88
N HIS A 105 0.40 6.79 -10.04
CA HIS A 105 0.93 5.97 -11.13
C HIS A 105 2.45 6.06 -11.19
N ASP A 106 3.12 4.94 -10.92
CA ASP A 106 4.57 4.79 -11.08
C ASP A 106 4.87 4.19 -12.46
N GLU A 107 4.69 5.01 -13.50
CA GLU A 107 4.79 4.56 -14.90
C GLU A 107 6.17 4.01 -15.25
N THR A 108 7.24 4.61 -14.72
CA THR A 108 8.61 4.16 -14.98
C THR A 108 9.03 2.96 -14.14
N GLN A 109 8.26 2.65 -13.10
CA GLN A 109 8.54 1.59 -12.12
C GLN A 109 9.76 1.85 -11.24
N GLU A 110 10.33 3.07 -11.30
CA GLU A 110 11.49 3.44 -10.50
C GLU A 110 11.18 3.44 -9.01
N ILE A 111 10.01 3.93 -8.63
CA ILE A 111 9.63 4.02 -7.21
C ILE A 111 9.40 2.63 -6.62
N ALA A 112 8.68 1.76 -7.32
CA ALA A 112 8.50 0.38 -6.86
C ALA A 112 9.86 -0.33 -6.67
N LYS A 113 10.82 -0.10 -7.57
CA LYS A 113 12.16 -0.68 -7.46
C LYS A 113 12.96 -0.13 -6.28
N ILE A 114 12.90 1.18 -6.05
CA ILE A 114 13.59 1.81 -4.91
C ILE A 114 13.05 1.30 -3.57
N TYR A 115 11.73 1.09 -3.49
CA TYR A 115 11.09 0.55 -2.29
C TYR A 115 11.28 -0.97 -2.13
N ASP A 116 11.85 -1.66 -3.11
CA ASP A 116 11.90 -3.13 -3.16
C ASP A 116 10.51 -3.77 -3.06
N ALA A 117 9.50 -3.12 -3.65
CA ALA A 117 8.17 -3.68 -3.74
C ALA A 117 8.19 -4.92 -4.63
N VAL A 118 7.51 -5.99 -4.22
CA VAL A 118 7.60 -7.29 -4.91
C VAL A 118 6.26 -7.80 -5.40
N CYS A 119 5.17 -7.41 -4.76
CA CYS A 119 3.83 -7.92 -5.09
C CYS A 119 2.77 -6.87 -4.84
N THR A 120 1.55 -7.18 -5.19
CA THR A 120 0.36 -6.42 -4.82
C THR A 120 -0.63 -7.32 -4.10
N PRO A 121 -1.11 -6.95 -2.90
CA PRO A 121 -0.74 -5.75 -2.15
C PRO A 121 0.60 -5.91 -1.43
N ASP A 122 1.36 -4.83 -1.34
CA ASP A 122 2.59 -4.76 -0.55
C ASP A 122 2.49 -3.53 0.35
N PHE A 123 2.46 -3.72 1.66
CA PHE A 123 2.21 -2.66 2.63
C PHE A 123 3.49 -2.25 3.35
N PHE A 124 3.75 -0.94 3.37
CA PHE A 124 4.90 -0.34 4.05
C PHE A 124 4.38 0.68 5.08
N GLY A 125 4.48 0.34 6.35
CA GLY A 125 4.05 1.22 7.44
C GLY A 125 5.22 1.95 8.08
N TYR A 126 5.19 3.28 8.03
CA TYR A 126 6.24 4.15 8.54
C TYR A 126 5.75 4.90 9.78
N ASN A 127 6.68 5.15 10.71
CA ASN A 127 6.41 6.02 11.86
C ASN A 127 6.49 7.50 11.45
N LYS A 128 6.31 8.40 12.42
CA LYS A 128 6.34 9.86 12.17
C LYS A 128 7.68 10.38 11.64
N ASN A 129 8.75 9.60 11.82
CA ASN A 129 10.09 9.93 11.33
C ASN A 129 10.38 9.29 9.97
N LEU A 130 9.36 8.71 9.31
CA LEU A 130 9.47 8.00 8.03
C LEU A 130 10.43 6.81 8.10
N GLU A 131 10.46 6.15 9.24
CA GLU A 131 11.19 4.89 9.47
C GLU A 131 10.24 3.72 9.38
N LEU A 132 10.62 2.67 8.64
CA LEU A 132 9.78 1.49 8.43
C LEU A 132 9.63 0.71 9.74
N HIS A 133 8.39 0.45 10.14
CA HIS A 133 8.05 -0.34 11.31
C HIS A 133 6.99 -1.40 11.05
N TYR A 134 6.43 -1.45 9.84
CA TYR A 134 5.53 -2.52 9.46
C TYR A 134 5.71 -2.88 7.98
N ARG A 135 5.93 -4.15 7.71
CA ARG A 135 5.83 -4.72 6.37
C ARG A 135 5.17 -6.08 6.48
N GLY A 136 3.85 -6.07 6.41
CA GLY A 136 3.05 -7.26 6.64
C GLY A 136 1.73 -7.19 5.90
N ARG A 137 0.91 -8.22 6.10
CA ARG A 137 -0.40 -8.34 5.45
C ARG A 137 -1.43 -7.40 6.08
N LEU A 138 -2.54 -7.17 5.36
CA LEU A 138 -3.71 -6.53 5.96
C LEU A 138 -4.34 -7.49 6.98
N ARG A 139 -4.74 -8.67 6.53
CA ARG A 139 -5.24 -9.76 7.39
C ARG A 139 -5.21 -11.09 6.64
N GLU A 140 -5.51 -12.17 7.33
CA GLU A 140 -5.60 -13.49 6.72
C GLU A 140 -6.70 -13.55 5.66
N LEU A 141 -6.38 -14.17 4.52
CA LEU A 141 -7.35 -14.52 3.49
C LEU A 141 -7.48 -16.05 3.39
N LYS A 142 -8.71 -16.53 3.31
CA LYS A 142 -9.00 -17.92 2.96
C LYS A 142 -9.83 -17.93 1.69
N ASN A 143 -9.29 -18.47 0.60
CA ASN A 143 -9.94 -18.48 -0.70
C ASN A 143 -10.39 -17.07 -1.14
N PHE A 144 -9.52 -16.07 -0.99
CA PHE A 144 -9.79 -14.66 -1.29
C PHE A 144 -10.91 -14.04 -0.45
N ILE A 145 -11.22 -14.62 0.70
CA ILE A 145 -12.19 -14.07 1.65
C ILE A 145 -11.44 -13.64 2.91
N PRO A 146 -11.55 -12.37 3.34
CA PRO A 146 -10.92 -11.93 4.59
C PRO A 146 -11.49 -12.68 5.79
N VAL A 147 -10.59 -13.19 6.63
CA VAL A 147 -10.98 -13.80 7.91
C VAL A 147 -11.18 -12.68 8.92
N LYS A 148 -12.43 -12.33 9.17
CA LYS A 148 -12.79 -11.21 10.05
C LYS A 148 -12.86 -11.66 11.50
N ASP A 149 -11.76 -11.43 12.23
CA ASP A 149 -11.61 -11.69 13.64
C ASP A 149 -11.00 -10.44 14.29
N GLY A 150 -11.85 -9.46 14.60
CA GLY A 150 -11.42 -8.18 15.15
C GLY A 150 -10.76 -7.26 14.14
N GLU A 151 -9.94 -6.34 14.64
CA GLU A 151 -9.18 -5.40 13.82
C GLU A 151 -8.16 -6.14 12.94
N SER A 152 -7.89 -5.59 11.74
CA SER A 152 -6.89 -6.18 10.84
C SER A 152 -5.48 -6.10 11.45
N ASP A 153 -4.58 -6.96 10.97
CA ASP A 153 -3.18 -6.93 11.39
C ASP A 153 -2.54 -5.59 11.05
N LEU A 154 -2.84 -5.07 9.86
CA LEU A 154 -2.36 -3.75 9.41
C LEU A 154 -2.85 -2.64 10.33
N PHE A 155 -4.13 -2.62 10.65
CA PHE A 155 -4.71 -1.58 11.51
C PHE A 155 -4.09 -1.58 12.89
N LYS A 156 -4.00 -2.77 13.52
CA LYS A 156 -3.36 -2.92 14.84
C LYS A 156 -1.91 -2.44 14.84
N ALA A 157 -1.16 -2.80 13.81
CA ALA A 157 0.24 -2.39 13.69
C ALA A 157 0.40 -0.89 13.53
N MET A 158 -0.38 -0.27 12.64
CA MET A 158 -0.31 1.17 12.41
C MET A 158 -0.79 1.97 13.63
N LYS A 159 -1.80 1.48 14.33
CA LYS A 159 -2.24 2.07 15.60
C LYS A 159 -1.13 2.06 16.64
N GLN A 160 -0.43 0.92 16.79
CA GLN A 160 0.72 0.81 17.68
C GLN A 160 1.83 1.80 17.28
N ILE A 161 2.13 1.91 15.99
CA ILE A 161 3.13 2.85 15.48
C ILE A 161 2.74 4.29 15.83
N ALA A 162 1.48 4.67 15.66
CA ALA A 162 1.00 6.01 16.02
C ALA A 162 1.15 6.31 17.51
N GLU A 163 0.91 5.32 18.36
CA GLU A 163 0.96 5.46 19.82
C GLU A 163 2.38 5.39 20.40
N THR A 164 3.24 4.54 19.84
CA THR A 164 4.55 4.21 20.44
C THR A 164 5.75 4.57 19.56
N ASN A 165 5.53 4.97 18.32
CA ASN A 165 6.56 5.18 17.29
C ASN A 165 7.27 3.88 16.85
N ASN A 166 6.83 2.72 17.32
CA ASN A 166 7.39 1.42 17.01
C ASN A 166 6.31 0.43 16.59
N GLY A 167 6.60 -0.38 15.59
CA GLY A 167 5.72 -1.46 15.14
C GLY A 167 5.88 -2.74 15.95
N PRO A 168 4.98 -3.71 15.74
CA PRO A 168 5.06 -5.00 16.41
C PRO A 168 6.30 -5.79 15.97
N GLN A 169 6.90 -6.55 16.87
CA GLN A 169 8.08 -7.37 16.57
C GLN A 169 7.75 -8.52 15.60
N ASN A 170 6.58 -9.12 15.75
CA ASN A 170 6.15 -10.25 14.94
C ASN A 170 5.15 -9.76 13.89
N GLN A 171 5.45 -9.99 12.62
CA GLN A 171 4.64 -9.57 11.50
C GLN A 171 4.50 -10.72 10.51
N ILE A 172 3.32 -10.84 9.92
CA ILE A 172 3.05 -11.85 8.90
C ILE A 172 3.16 -11.18 7.52
N PRO A 173 4.05 -11.67 6.65
CA PRO A 173 4.24 -11.08 5.33
C PRO A 173 2.95 -11.02 4.51
N SER A 174 2.82 -9.97 3.71
CA SER A 174 1.77 -9.90 2.69
C SER A 174 2.08 -10.91 1.59
N ALA A 175 1.04 -11.49 1.00
CA ALA A 175 1.14 -12.35 -0.16
C ALA A 175 0.24 -11.81 -1.27
N GLY A 176 0.69 -11.90 -2.51
CA GLY A 176 -0.10 -11.39 -3.62
C GLY A 176 0.47 -11.75 -4.98
N CYS A 177 -0.03 -11.08 -6.00
CA CYS A 177 0.44 -11.22 -7.36
C CYS A 177 1.76 -10.45 -7.53
N SER A 178 2.70 -11.03 -8.30
CA SER A 178 3.94 -10.30 -8.63
C SER A 178 3.63 -8.98 -9.34
N ILE A 179 4.45 -7.97 -9.07
CA ILE A 179 4.41 -6.74 -9.86
C ILE A 179 4.78 -7.09 -11.30
N LYS A 180 4.03 -6.53 -12.27
CA LYS A 180 4.23 -6.78 -13.69
C LYS A 180 5.28 -5.80 -14.22
N TRP A 181 6.53 -6.25 -14.24
CA TRP A 181 7.65 -5.44 -14.69
C TRP A 181 7.67 -5.32 -16.19
N LYS A 182 8.05 -4.15 -16.70
CA LYS A 182 8.30 -3.93 -18.11
C LYS A 182 9.46 -4.82 -18.56
N VAL A 183 9.31 -5.44 -19.73
CA VAL A 183 10.36 -6.24 -20.35
C VAL A 183 11.16 -5.30 -21.26
N ASN A 184 12.47 -5.28 -21.06
CA ASN A 184 13.38 -4.50 -21.91
C ASN A 184 13.71 -5.25 -23.20
#